data_f49cfed7f9cfd38bf28f6f6009d5d4ab
#
_entry.id   f49cfed7f9cfd38bf28f6f6009d5d4ab
#
_cell.length_a   1.000
_cell.length_b   1.000
_cell.length_c   1.000
_cell.angle_alpha   90.00
_cell.angle_beta   90.00
_cell.angle_gamma   90.00
#
_symmetry.space_group_name_H-M   'P 1'
#
loop_
_entity.id
_entity.type
_entity.pdbx_description
1 polymer ?
#
loop_
_entity_poly.entity_id
_entity_poly.type
_entity_poly.pdbx_seq_one_letter_code
_entity_poly.pdbx_strand_id
1 'polypeptide(L)'
;MPWPLMLSAFPKSASLPIVSYHHILSPDFPEFINKYVDLPILQRLSGIGLLCGTDWTPLYRNRFFYSRLDHSIGVALILWHFTHDRAETLAGLLHDVSTPVFSHVADFRNGDALTQESTENGNEAMLRNDDALCAMLKSDGISIDAVADYHVYPLADNKLPRLSADRLEYMFPSGAALEGSWTLSEIAETYGDIAICINEDGESELGFRTQKIAETYCEKTCRTGHILQLNENKLALKLLSDIVDRAIAIGLIAEKDCYEKTELEIVDRFDSFSESVQSENAASKKLYGGEAPGGNRDVVYAASRNPPASAPQREFVKRWRTFRTMTRIEHTEDALPDHFCVSLDVKMRYIDPLVIGDGESAAGARRLTSVSKKSAALIEDFLSWRDTKYGCAAYALPLYFAKKTGKRA
;
A
#
# COMPACT_ATOMS: atom_id res chain seq x y z
N MET A 1 -16.72 -7.95 -23.37
CA MET A 1 -17.22 -8.37 -22.06
C MET A 1 -16.90 -7.24 -21.10
N PRO A 2 -17.86 -6.74 -20.36
CA PRO A 2 -17.63 -5.70 -19.37
C PRO A 2 -16.79 -6.22 -18.21
N TRP A 3 -15.99 -5.37 -17.61
CA TRP A 3 -15.04 -5.62 -16.52
C TRP A 3 -15.63 -5.56 -15.09
N PRO A 4 -16.74 -6.17 -14.71
CA PRO A 4 -17.26 -6.05 -13.36
C PRO A 4 -16.89 -7.22 -12.44
N LEU A 5 -15.81 -7.97 -12.70
CA LEU A 5 -15.63 -9.26 -12.01
C LEU A 5 -14.26 -9.50 -11.36
N MET A 6 -13.38 -8.48 -11.21
CA MET A 6 -12.10 -8.73 -10.53
C MET A 6 -12.18 -8.68 -9.00
N LEU A 7 -13.15 -8.05 -8.39
CA LEU A 7 -13.41 -8.21 -6.94
C LEU A 7 -13.93 -9.62 -6.57
N SER A 8 -14.43 -10.39 -7.56
CA SER A 8 -14.83 -11.79 -7.37
C SER A 8 -13.75 -12.81 -7.71
N ALA A 9 -12.60 -12.39 -8.23
CA ALA A 9 -11.51 -13.27 -8.66
C ALA A 9 -10.46 -13.53 -7.56
N PHE A 10 -10.54 -12.87 -6.40
CA PHE A 10 -9.81 -13.33 -5.24
C PHE A 10 -10.51 -14.56 -4.68
N PRO A 11 -9.85 -15.72 -4.59
CA PRO A 11 -10.48 -16.87 -3.97
C PRO A 11 -10.88 -16.48 -2.54
N LYS A 12 -12.20 -16.50 -2.24
CA LYS A 12 -12.77 -16.20 -0.91
C LYS A 12 -12.20 -17.06 0.22
N SER A 13 -11.26 -17.95 -0.06
CA SER A 13 -10.62 -18.88 0.87
C SER A 13 -9.31 -18.38 1.50
N ALA A 14 -8.85 -17.18 1.17
CA ALA A 14 -7.57 -16.65 1.64
C ALA A 14 -7.66 -15.25 2.28
N SER A 15 -8.77 -14.88 2.90
CA SER A 15 -8.82 -13.67 3.73
C SER A 15 -8.15 -13.92 5.08
N LEU A 16 -7.38 -12.95 5.58
CA LEU A 16 -7.03 -12.92 6.99
C LEU A 16 -8.36 -12.74 7.77
N PRO A 17 -8.74 -13.65 8.68
CA PRO A 17 -9.96 -13.48 9.47
C PRO A 17 -9.78 -12.33 10.47
N ILE A 18 -10.17 -11.12 10.07
CA ILE A 18 -9.88 -9.86 10.78
C ILE A 18 -10.27 -9.91 12.25
N VAL A 19 -11.48 -10.40 12.58
CA VAL A 19 -11.94 -10.50 13.96
C VAL A 19 -11.01 -11.40 14.79
N SER A 20 -10.58 -12.55 14.24
CA SER A 20 -9.65 -13.45 14.92
C SER A 20 -8.25 -12.84 15.04
N TYR A 21 -7.80 -12.12 14.02
CA TYR A 21 -6.53 -11.43 14.03
C TYR A 21 -6.53 -10.30 15.07
N HIS A 22 -7.53 -9.45 15.10
CA HIS A 22 -7.67 -8.40 16.10
C HIS A 22 -7.77 -8.96 17.53
N HIS A 23 -8.44 -10.10 17.73
CA HIS A 23 -8.48 -10.76 19.02
C HIS A 23 -7.10 -11.30 19.48
N ILE A 24 -6.22 -11.69 18.54
CA ILE A 24 -4.83 -12.02 18.85
C ILE A 24 -4.07 -10.79 19.36
N LEU A 25 -4.27 -9.62 18.71
CA LEU A 25 -3.57 -8.38 19.07
C LEU A 25 -4.05 -7.82 20.42
N SER A 26 -5.34 -7.94 20.73
CA SER A 26 -5.87 -7.60 22.05
C SER A 26 -7.11 -8.41 22.37
N PRO A 27 -6.99 -9.44 23.24
CA PRO A 27 -8.15 -10.16 23.76
C PRO A 27 -9.12 -9.27 24.54
N ASP A 28 -8.60 -8.26 25.22
CA ASP A 28 -9.36 -7.18 25.87
C ASP A 28 -9.55 -6.04 24.88
N PHE A 29 -10.66 -6.11 24.12
CA PHE A 29 -10.96 -5.11 23.09
C PHE A 29 -11.39 -3.79 23.73
N PRO A 30 -10.75 -2.65 23.39
CA PRO A 30 -11.10 -1.34 23.94
C PRO A 30 -12.36 -0.75 23.28
N GLU A 31 -13.54 -1.08 23.78
CA GLU A 31 -14.83 -0.69 23.22
C GLU A 31 -14.96 0.82 22.92
N PHE A 32 -14.20 1.67 23.62
CA PHE A 32 -14.23 3.12 23.42
C PHE A 32 -13.74 3.57 22.03
N ILE A 33 -12.92 2.74 21.32
CA ILE A 33 -12.44 3.10 19.98
C ILE A 33 -13.53 3.01 18.92
N ASN A 34 -14.59 2.20 19.14
CA ASN A 34 -15.62 1.97 18.13
C ASN A 34 -16.24 3.27 17.61
N LYS A 35 -16.57 4.20 18.49
CA LYS A 35 -17.16 5.50 18.10
C LYS A 35 -16.22 6.37 17.25
N TYR A 36 -14.90 6.22 17.43
CA TYR A 36 -13.90 6.90 16.60
C TYR A 36 -13.78 6.21 15.25
N VAL A 37 -13.76 4.87 15.23
CA VAL A 37 -13.75 4.07 14.00
C VAL A 37 -14.93 4.43 13.10
N ASP A 38 -16.10 4.74 13.65
CA ASP A 38 -17.30 5.14 12.90
C ASP A 38 -17.22 6.55 12.28
N LEU A 39 -16.21 7.35 12.60
CA LEU A 39 -16.04 8.68 12.00
C LEU A 39 -15.71 8.59 10.51
N PRO A 40 -16.31 9.45 9.66
CA PRO A 40 -16.08 9.42 8.21
C PRO A 40 -14.60 9.51 7.81
N ILE A 41 -13.79 10.27 8.58
CA ILE A 41 -12.36 10.41 8.35
C ILE A 41 -11.61 9.07 8.47
N LEU A 42 -12.00 8.20 9.39
CA LEU A 42 -11.45 6.85 9.55
C LEU A 42 -12.11 5.86 8.58
N GLN A 43 -13.44 5.94 8.40
CA GLN A 43 -14.16 5.03 7.51
C GLN A 43 -13.64 5.07 6.07
N ARG A 44 -13.15 6.21 5.60
CA ARG A 44 -12.49 6.33 4.28
C ARG A 44 -11.33 5.34 4.14
N LEU A 45 -10.57 5.11 5.20
CA LEU A 45 -9.41 4.21 5.19
C LEU A 45 -9.77 2.75 4.91
N SER A 46 -11.04 2.36 5.08
CA SER A 46 -11.52 1.02 4.70
C SER A 46 -11.42 0.77 3.19
N GLY A 47 -11.41 1.83 2.38
CA GLY A 47 -11.23 1.79 0.94
C GLY A 47 -9.81 2.14 0.47
N ILE A 48 -8.82 2.20 1.35
CA ILE A 48 -7.40 2.44 1.03
C ILE A 48 -6.61 1.19 1.39
N GLY A 49 -5.90 0.62 0.41
CA GLY A 49 -5.13 -0.60 0.60
C GLY A 49 -3.78 -0.36 1.28
N LEU A 50 -3.39 -1.27 2.18
CA LEU A 50 -2.07 -1.24 2.83
C LEU A 50 -0.93 -1.42 1.81
N LEU A 51 -1.17 -2.20 0.75
CA LEU A 51 -0.16 -2.59 -0.24
C LEU A 51 -0.03 -1.61 -1.42
N CYS A 52 -0.33 -0.33 -1.19
CA CYS A 52 0.01 0.79 -2.10
C CYS A 52 -0.49 0.60 -3.54
N GLY A 53 -1.74 0.16 -3.71
CA GLY A 53 -2.37 0.00 -5.02
C GLY A 53 -1.90 -1.22 -5.82
N THR A 54 -1.03 -2.09 -5.26
CA THR A 54 -0.63 -3.34 -5.93
C THR A 54 -1.78 -4.32 -6.11
N ASP A 55 -2.87 -4.16 -5.35
CA ASP A 55 -4.12 -4.91 -5.50
C ASP A 55 -4.81 -4.70 -6.86
N TRP A 56 -4.50 -3.60 -7.54
CA TRP A 56 -5.14 -3.18 -8.79
C TRP A 56 -4.38 -3.61 -10.05
N THR A 57 -3.26 -4.31 -9.91
CA THR A 57 -2.47 -4.86 -11.03
C THR A 57 -2.31 -6.37 -10.92
N PRO A 58 -2.46 -7.14 -12.02
CA PRO A 58 -2.24 -8.59 -12.01
C PRO A 58 -0.76 -8.98 -11.87
N LEU A 59 0.16 -8.01 -11.85
CA LEU A 59 1.57 -8.24 -11.55
C LEU A 59 1.76 -8.85 -10.17
N TYR A 60 0.93 -8.39 -9.20
CA TYR A 60 0.84 -8.98 -7.87
C TYR A 60 -0.37 -9.90 -7.80
N ARG A 61 -0.21 -11.01 -7.07
CA ARG A 61 -1.29 -11.95 -6.76
C ARG A 61 -1.56 -11.91 -5.27
N ASN A 62 -1.87 -10.70 -4.77
CA ASN A 62 -2.23 -10.52 -3.37
C ASN A 62 -3.35 -11.49 -2.99
N ARG A 63 -3.19 -12.17 -1.87
CA ARG A 63 -4.12 -13.22 -1.43
C ARG A 63 -5.43 -12.66 -0.92
N PHE A 64 -5.40 -11.43 -0.39
CA PHE A 64 -6.55 -10.66 0.10
C PHE A 64 -6.21 -9.18 0.12
N PHE A 65 -7.24 -8.35 0.13
CA PHE A 65 -7.13 -6.91 0.38
C PHE A 65 -7.10 -6.68 1.89
N TYR A 66 -6.15 -5.89 2.37
CA TYR A 66 -6.05 -5.44 3.75
C TYR A 66 -6.09 -3.92 3.78
N SER A 67 -7.06 -3.37 4.52
CA SER A 67 -7.29 -1.92 4.50
C SER A 67 -6.40 -1.18 5.51
N ARG A 68 -6.19 0.11 5.24
CA ARG A 68 -5.55 1.02 6.21
C ARG A 68 -6.38 1.18 7.48
N LEU A 69 -7.72 1.02 7.41
CA LEU A 69 -8.55 1.02 8.61
C LEU A 69 -8.26 -0.21 9.49
N ASP A 70 -8.18 -1.39 8.90
CA ASP A 70 -7.84 -2.62 9.64
C ASP A 70 -6.45 -2.50 10.28
N HIS A 71 -5.48 -1.93 9.56
CA HIS A 71 -4.15 -1.62 10.06
C HIS A 71 -4.20 -0.64 11.25
N SER A 72 -4.87 0.50 11.11
CA SER A 72 -5.01 1.50 12.17
C SER A 72 -5.67 0.94 13.43
N ILE A 73 -6.70 0.09 13.26
CA ILE A 73 -7.31 -0.64 14.38
C ILE A 73 -6.28 -1.61 14.99
N GLY A 74 -5.53 -2.35 14.17
CA GLY A 74 -4.50 -3.26 14.65
C GLY A 74 -3.42 -2.57 15.48
N VAL A 75 -2.92 -1.41 15.01
CA VAL A 75 -1.95 -0.58 15.77
C VAL A 75 -2.54 -0.14 17.10
N ALA A 76 -3.78 0.37 17.11
CA ALA A 76 -4.47 0.76 18.33
C ALA A 76 -4.63 -0.40 19.32
N LEU A 77 -4.95 -1.60 18.82
CA LEU A 77 -5.09 -2.80 19.64
C LEU A 77 -3.75 -3.25 20.27
N ILE A 78 -2.65 -3.17 19.52
CA ILE A 78 -1.31 -3.44 20.05
C ILE A 78 -0.98 -2.46 21.18
N LEU A 79 -1.20 -1.16 20.95
CA LEU A 79 -0.93 -0.14 21.96
C LEU A 79 -1.80 -0.36 23.21
N TRP A 80 -3.10 -0.60 23.03
CA TRP A 80 -3.99 -0.92 24.14
C TRP A 80 -3.52 -2.12 24.94
N HIS A 81 -3.14 -3.20 24.25
CA HIS A 81 -2.69 -4.43 24.91
C HIS A 81 -1.48 -4.21 25.84
N PHE A 82 -0.54 -3.36 25.43
CA PHE A 82 0.69 -3.15 26.17
C PHE A 82 0.64 -1.99 27.17
N THR A 83 -0.19 -0.97 26.94
CA THR A 83 -0.15 0.27 27.74
C THR A 83 -1.43 0.54 28.52
N HIS A 84 -2.57 0.11 28.01
CA HIS A 84 -3.90 0.51 28.48
C HIS A 84 -4.06 2.04 28.57
N ASP A 85 -3.25 2.80 27.82
CA ASP A 85 -3.36 4.25 27.70
C ASP A 85 -4.30 4.62 26.55
N ARG A 86 -5.34 5.39 26.88
CA ARG A 86 -6.37 5.78 25.89
C ARG A 86 -5.86 6.77 24.86
N ALA A 87 -4.98 7.72 25.25
CA ALA A 87 -4.46 8.72 24.34
C ALA A 87 -3.49 8.09 23.35
N GLU A 88 -2.57 7.23 23.82
CA GLU A 88 -1.64 6.49 22.98
C GLU A 88 -2.38 5.55 22.02
N THR A 89 -3.41 4.83 22.52
CA THR A 89 -4.27 3.98 21.68
C THR A 89 -4.95 4.77 20.56
N LEU A 90 -5.50 5.96 20.87
CA LEU A 90 -6.14 6.80 19.86
C LEU A 90 -5.12 7.45 18.93
N ALA A 91 -3.93 7.81 19.40
CA ALA A 91 -2.84 8.28 18.53
C ALA A 91 -2.51 7.21 17.47
N GLY A 92 -2.37 5.94 17.88
CA GLY A 92 -2.18 4.81 16.95
C GLY A 92 -3.39 4.56 16.03
N LEU A 93 -4.64 4.75 16.49
CA LEU A 93 -5.81 4.63 15.64
C LEU A 93 -5.87 5.72 14.56
N LEU A 94 -5.37 6.92 14.85
CA LEU A 94 -5.53 8.12 14.03
C LEU A 94 -4.31 8.42 13.15
N HIS A 95 -3.21 7.66 13.28
CA HIS A 95 -1.93 7.99 12.64
C HIS A 95 -1.97 8.04 11.10
N ASP A 96 -2.86 7.28 10.48
CA ASP A 96 -2.95 7.09 9.04
C ASP A 96 -4.09 7.88 8.35
N VAL A 97 -4.81 8.78 9.08
CA VAL A 97 -6.00 9.44 8.51
C VAL A 97 -5.67 10.31 7.29
N SER A 98 -4.46 10.83 7.17
CA SER A 98 -4.01 11.61 6.01
C SER A 98 -3.51 10.76 4.84
N THR A 99 -3.47 9.44 4.98
CA THR A 99 -2.97 8.57 3.91
C THR A 99 -3.84 8.72 2.64
N PRO A 100 -3.24 9.13 1.50
CA PRO A 100 -3.98 9.30 0.26
C PRO A 100 -4.31 7.96 -0.40
N VAL A 101 -5.13 8.00 -1.44
CA VAL A 101 -5.36 6.82 -2.30
C VAL A 101 -4.05 6.28 -2.82
N PHE A 102 -3.92 4.95 -2.81
CA PHE A 102 -2.69 4.22 -3.15
C PHE A 102 -1.51 4.50 -2.21
N SER A 103 -1.75 5.08 -1.04
CA SER A 103 -0.77 5.20 0.06
C SER A 103 0.58 5.80 -0.40
N HIS A 104 1.69 5.12 -0.19
CA HIS A 104 3.04 5.59 -0.53
C HIS A 104 3.30 5.88 -2.02
N VAL A 105 2.33 5.64 -2.92
CA VAL A 105 2.40 6.14 -4.31
C VAL A 105 2.53 7.67 -4.34
N ALA A 106 1.95 8.39 -3.36
CA ALA A 106 2.11 9.83 -3.24
C ALA A 106 3.55 10.25 -2.94
N ASP A 107 4.30 9.47 -2.15
CA ASP A 107 5.72 9.75 -1.89
C ASP A 107 6.55 9.69 -3.19
N PHE A 108 6.24 8.73 -4.07
CA PHE A 108 6.87 8.65 -5.40
C PHE A 108 6.52 9.85 -6.29
N ARG A 109 5.32 10.42 -6.15
CA ARG A 109 4.92 11.68 -6.82
C ARG A 109 5.72 12.85 -6.28
N ASN A 110 5.92 12.91 -4.97
CA ASN A 110 6.63 13.97 -4.27
C ASN A 110 8.17 13.85 -4.38
N GLY A 111 8.68 12.80 -5.04
CA GLY A 111 10.11 12.54 -5.15
C GLY A 111 10.75 11.94 -3.90
N ASP A 112 9.94 11.46 -2.95
CA ASP A 112 10.34 10.94 -1.65
C ASP A 112 10.26 9.39 -1.58
N ALA A 113 10.78 8.70 -2.58
CA ALA A 113 10.78 7.22 -2.61
C ALA A 113 11.69 6.59 -1.54
N LEU A 114 12.67 7.32 -1.01
CA LEU A 114 13.67 6.81 -0.07
C LEU A 114 13.24 6.94 1.40
N THR A 115 12.61 8.04 1.80
CA THR A 115 12.15 8.23 3.19
C THR A 115 10.69 7.81 3.37
N GLN A 116 9.84 8.09 2.36
CA GLN A 116 8.40 7.77 2.34
C GLN A 116 7.66 8.34 3.58
N GLU A 117 7.91 9.61 3.86
CA GLU A 117 7.33 10.34 5.00
C GLU A 117 6.49 11.54 4.54
N SER A 118 6.50 11.87 3.24
CA SER A 118 5.80 13.06 2.73
C SER A 118 4.27 12.98 2.87
N THR A 119 3.70 11.79 3.03
CA THR A 119 2.26 11.57 3.24
C THR A 119 1.81 11.84 4.67
N GLU A 120 2.73 11.86 5.64
CA GLU A 120 2.42 12.07 7.06
C GLU A 120 2.27 13.56 7.42
N ASN A 121 2.86 14.45 6.62
CA ASN A 121 2.90 15.90 6.87
C ASN A 121 1.52 16.58 7.02
N GLY A 122 0.46 15.95 6.55
CA GLY A 122 -0.91 16.47 6.62
C GLY A 122 -1.73 15.94 7.80
N ASN A 123 -1.24 14.94 8.54
CA ASN A 123 -2.04 14.20 9.53
C ASN A 123 -2.55 15.11 10.64
N GLU A 124 -1.67 15.85 11.32
CA GLU A 124 -2.05 16.76 12.38
C GLU A 124 -3.07 17.81 11.93
N ALA A 125 -2.86 18.42 10.76
CA ALA A 125 -3.78 19.42 10.22
C ALA A 125 -5.15 18.82 9.91
N MET A 126 -5.21 17.60 9.37
CA MET A 126 -6.47 16.91 9.08
C MET A 126 -7.24 16.58 10.36
N LEU A 127 -6.55 16.07 11.38
CA LEU A 127 -7.15 15.78 12.68
C LEU A 127 -7.70 17.03 13.37
N ARG A 128 -6.94 18.12 13.38
CA ARG A 128 -7.35 19.39 14.01
C ARG A 128 -8.51 20.09 13.32
N ASN A 129 -8.70 19.82 12.01
CA ASN A 129 -9.77 20.41 11.20
C ASN A 129 -11.04 19.53 11.14
N ASP A 130 -11.05 18.34 11.76
CA ASP A 130 -12.25 17.50 11.85
C ASP A 130 -13.05 17.85 13.11
N ASP A 131 -14.13 18.62 12.94
CA ASP A 131 -14.97 19.08 14.04
C ASP A 131 -15.60 17.93 14.83
N ALA A 132 -15.96 16.83 14.15
CA ALA A 132 -16.59 15.67 14.79
C ALA A 132 -15.59 14.93 15.70
N LEU A 133 -14.37 14.71 15.19
CA LEU A 133 -13.28 14.15 15.99
C LEU A 133 -12.94 15.02 17.19
N CYS A 134 -12.75 16.32 16.98
CA CYS A 134 -12.42 17.27 18.05
C CYS A 134 -13.50 17.31 19.15
N ALA A 135 -14.78 17.30 18.76
CA ALA A 135 -15.89 17.25 19.71
C ALA A 135 -15.90 15.95 20.51
N MET A 136 -15.63 14.81 19.85
CA MET A 136 -15.60 13.49 20.47
C MET A 136 -14.44 13.36 21.47
N LEU A 137 -13.22 13.76 21.08
CA LEU A 137 -12.06 13.80 21.96
C LEU A 137 -12.33 14.68 23.20
N LYS A 138 -12.88 15.87 22.98
CA LYS A 138 -13.25 16.78 24.08
C LYS A 138 -14.26 16.14 25.04
N SER A 139 -15.25 15.40 24.52
CA SER A 139 -16.24 14.72 25.36
C SER A 139 -15.62 13.61 26.22
N ASP A 140 -14.53 13.00 25.73
CA ASP A 140 -13.77 11.96 26.43
C ASP A 140 -12.68 12.54 27.35
N GLY A 141 -12.51 13.86 27.37
CA GLY A 141 -11.46 14.51 28.16
C GLY A 141 -10.05 14.28 27.63
N ILE A 142 -9.90 13.96 26.34
CA ILE A 142 -8.63 13.71 25.66
C ILE A 142 -8.26 14.97 24.85
N SER A 143 -7.04 15.47 25.03
CA SER A 143 -6.54 16.59 24.23
C SER A 143 -6.23 16.14 22.80
N ILE A 144 -6.52 16.99 21.81
CA ILE A 144 -6.08 16.76 20.43
C ILE A 144 -4.56 16.66 20.34
N ASP A 145 -3.80 17.41 21.16
CA ASP A 145 -2.34 17.37 21.19
C ASP A 145 -1.79 16.02 21.66
N ALA A 146 -2.57 15.26 22.43
CA ALA A 146 -2.18 13.93 22.87
C ALA A 146 -2.36 12.84 21.80
N VAL A 147 -3.04 13.15 20.68
CA VAL A 147 -3.33 12.16 19.63
C VAL A 147 -2.87 12.61 18.23
N ALA A 148 -2.48 13.87 18.08
CA ALA A 148 -2.15 14.45 16.78
C ALA A 148 -0.79 13.99 16.23
N ASP A 149 0.14 13.64 17.11
CA ASP A 149 1.47 13.14 16.75
C ASP A 149 1.74 11.82 17.50
N TYR A 150 1.63 10.70 16.79
CA TYR A 150 1.86 9.38 17.38
C TYR A 150 3.34 9.05 17.60
N HIS A 151 4.27 9.80 16.99
CA HIS A 151 5.72 9.62 17.17
C HIS A 151 6.21 9.99 18.58
N VAL A 152 5.40 10.73 19.35
CA VAL A 152 5.74 11.02 20.75
C VAL A 152 5.64 9.78 21.64
N TYR A 153 5.05 8.71 21.14
CA TYR A 153 4.89 7.43 21.83
C TYR A 153 5.87 6.40 21.28
N PRO A 154 6.96 6.05 21.99
CA PRO A 154 8.02 5.17 21.47
C PRO A 154 7.54 3.76 21.12
N LEU A 155 6.43 3.28 21.73
CA LEU A 155 5.83 1.99 21.37
C LEU A 155 5.00 2.09 20.09
N ALA A 156 4.39 3.25 19.78
CA ALA A 156 3.59 3.45 18.58
C ALA A 156 4.48 3.49 17.33
N ASP A 157 5.46 4.40 17.31
CA ASP A 157 6.50 4.45 16.29
C ASP A 157 7.87 4.84 16.88
N ASN A 158 8.93 4.46 16.17
CA ASN A 158 10.31 4.72 16.54
C ASN A 158 11.23 4.59 15.30
N LYS A 159 12.53 4.85 15.46
CA LYS A 159 13.49 4.79 14.34
C LYS A 159 13.79 3.35 13.90
N LEU A 160 13.86 3.13 12.58
CA LEU A 160 14.42 1.89 12.03
C LEU A 160 15.84 1.63 12.57
N PRO A 161 16.19 0.38 12.85
CA PRO A 161 15.45 -0.88 12.62
C PRO A 161 14.66 -1.38 13.85
N ARG A 162 14.28 -0.49 14.76
CA ARG A 162 13.55 -0.81 15.99
C ARG A 162 12.13 -1.31 15.70
N LEU A 163 11.59 -2.12 16.62
CA LEU A 163 10.23 -2.64 16.52
C LEU A 163 9.24 -1.70 17.20
N SER A 164 8.23 -1.24 16.47
CA SER A 164 7.09 -0.45 16.96
C SER A 164 5.78 -1.18 16.71
N ALA A 165 4.68 -0.67 17.28
CA ALA A 165 3.34 -1.22 17.04
C ALA A 165 2.95 -1.13 15.57
N ASP A 166 3.23 -0.01 14.91
CA ASP A 166 3.00 0.19 13.49
C ASP A 166 3.74 -0.87 12.66
N ARG A 167 5.06 -1.01 12.87
CA ARG A 167 5.88 -1.98 12.13
C ARG A 167 5.51 -3.42 12.42
N LEU A 168 5.21 -3.76 13.67
CA LEU A 168 4.77 -5.10 14.05
C LEU A 168 3.46 -5.44 13.35
N GLU A 169 2.52 -4.51 13.35
CA GLU A 169 1.20 -4.70 12.76
C GLU A 169 1.30 -4.94 11.27
N TYR A 170 1.87 -4.01 10.48
CA TYR A 170 1.82 -4.14 9.02
C TYR A 170 2.63 -5.32 8.47
N MET A 171 3.63 -5.82 9.19
CA MET A 171 4.44 -6.96 8.74
C MET A 171 3.67 -8.27 8.70
N PHE A 172 2.74 -8.49 9.60
CA PHE A 172 1.90 -9.70 9.58
C PHE A 172 0.97 -9.77 8.36
N PRO A 173 0.06 -8.80 8.13
CA PRO A 173 -0.82 -8.84 6.97
C PRO A 173 -0.08 -8.69 5.65
N SER A 174 1.01 -7.90 5.56
CA SER A 174 1.80 -7.79 4.33
C SER A 174 2.43 -9.12 3.94
N GLY A 175 3.10 -9.81 4.85
CA GLY A 175 3.67 -11.13 4.57
C GLY A 175 2.60 -12.18 4.27
N ALA A 176 1.47 -12.15 4.98
CA ALA A 176 0.35 -13.05 4.72
C ALA A 176 -0.27 -12.80 3.34
N ALA A 177 -0.47 -11.53 2.93
CA ALA A 177 -1.08 -11.18 1.66
C ALA A 177 -0.16 -11.41 0.47
N LEU A 178 1.11 -10.98 0.55
CA LEU A 178 2.06 -11.04 -0.57
C LEU A 178 2.56 -12.47 -0.83
N GLU A 179 2.95 -13.20 0.19
CA GLU A 179 3.61 -14.51 0.03
C GLU A 179 3.00 -15.66 0.86
N GLY A 180 2.03 -15.36 1.75
CA GLY A 180 1.44 -16.35 2.65
C GLY A 180 2.43 -16.85 3.72
N SER A 181 3.36 -15.99 4.13
CA SER A 181 4.39 -16.34 5.12
C SER A 181 3.83 -16.47 6.55
N TRP A 182 2.62 -15.97 6.80
CA TRP A 182 1.99 -15.98 8.11
C TRP A 182 0.63 -16.67 8.10
N THR A 183 0.45 -17.60 9.02
CA THR A 183 -0.84 -18.14 9.43
C THR A 183 -1.28 -17.47 10.74
N LEU A 184 -2.58 -17.49 11.07
CA LEU A 184 -3.06 -16.97 12.36
C LEU A 184 -2.39 -17.63 13.58
N SER A 185 -2.12 -18.94 13.51
CA SER A 185 -1.44 -19.66 14.59
C SER A 185 -0.02 -19.16 14.80
N GLU A 186 0.74 -18.96 13.71
CA GLU A 186 2.09 -18.41 13.79
C GLU A 186 2.10 -16.95 14.26
N ILE A 187 1.11 -16.15 13.84
CA ILE A 187 0.93 -14.79 14.36
C ILE A 187 0.67 -14.83 15.86
N ALA A 188 -0.26 -15.69 16.33
CA ALA A 188 -0.59 -15.79 17.74
C ALA A 188 0.62 -16.23 18.60
N GLU A 189 1.40 -17.22 18.12
CA GLU A 189 2.63 -17.65 18.77
C GLU A 189 3.66 -16.52 18.83
N THR A 190 3.90 -15.86 17.71
CA THR A 190 4.89 -14.78 17.59
C THR A 190 4.50 -13.57 18.44
N TYR A 191 3.22 -13.17 18.37
CA TYR A 191 2.70 -12.03 19.13
C TYR A 191 2.68 -12.31 20.64
N GLY A 192 2.34 -13.52 21.04
CA GLY A 192 2.36 -13.95 22.45
C GLY A 192 3.77 -13.90 23.09
N ASP A 193 4.82 -13.90 22.28
CA ASP A 193 6.22 -13.77 22.73
C ASP A 193 6.68 -12.30 22.84
N ILE A 194 5.90 -11.32 22.37
CA ILE A 194 6.24 -9.89 22.45
C ILE A 194 6.23 -9.42 23.90
N ALA A 195 7.17 -8.53 24.22
CA ALA A 195 7.27 -7.84 25.50
C ALA A 195 7.74 -6.40 25.29
N ILE A 196 7.44 -5.54 26.28
CA ILE A 196 8.09 -4.23 26.35
C ILE A 196 9.51 -4.43 26.87
N CYS A 197 10.49 -3.94 26.12
CA CYS A 197 11.90 -3.90 26.46
C CYS A 197 12.35 -2.44 26.66
N ILE A 198 13.55 -2.26 27.22
CA ILE A 198 14.22 -0.95 27.26
C ILE A 198 15.36 -1.00 26.27
N ASN A 199 15.37 -0.06 25.33
CA ASN A 199 16.39 0.01 24.30
C ASN A 199 17.67 0.74 24.78
N GLU A 200 18.64 0.86 23.89
CA GLU A 200 19.95 1.46 24.14
C GLU A 200 19.88 2.95 24.50
N ASP A 201 18.79 3.62 24.18
CA ASP A 201 18.54 5.04 24.53
C ASP A 201 17.74 5.19 25.84
N GLY A 202 17.36 4.08 26.48
CA GLY A 202 16.57 4.06 27.72
C GLY A 202 15.07 4.23 27.47
N GLU A 203 14.59 4.09 26.23
CA GLU A 203 13.19 4.20 25.85
C GLU A 203 12.51 2.82 25.79
N SER A 204 11.19 2.81 25.96
CA SER A 204 10.38 1.60 25.75
C SER A 204 10.33 1.23 24.27
N GLU A 205 10.52 -0.05 23.98
CA GLU A 205 10.46 -0.63 22.64
C GLU A 205 9.85 -2.02 22.69
N LEU A 206 9.08 -2.42 21.68
CA LEU A 206 8.62 -3.80 21.55
C LEU A 206 9.81 -4.72 21.22
N GLY A 207 9.84 -5.89 21.83
CA GLY A 207 10.87 -6.89 21.60
C GLY A 207 10.33 -8.29 21.90
N PHE A 208 11.20 -9.29 21.88
CA PHE A 208 10.85 -10.69 22.05
C PHE A 208 11.41 -11.25 23.35
N ARG A 209 10.67 -12.17 23.97
CA ARG A 209 11.17 -12.96 25.10
C ARG A 209 12.13 -14.04 24.66
N THR A 210 11.88 -14.63 23.46
CA THR A 210 12.57 -15.83 22.98
C THR A 210 13.38 -15.53 21.70
N GLN A 211 14.68 -15.78 21.74
CA GLN A 211 15.57 -15.56 20.59
C GLN A 211 15.10 -16.31 19.34
N LYS A 212 14.67 -17.57 19.46
CA LYS A 212 14.22 -18.38 18.32
C LYS A 212 12.99 -17.78 17.62
N ILE A 213 12.04 -17.21 18.37
CA ILE A 213 10.86 -16.57 17.80
C ILE A 213 11.26 -15.27 17.10
N ALA A 214 12.13 -14.46 17.72
CA ALA A 214 12.72 -13.27 17.11
C ALA A 214 13.45 -13.59 15.79
N GLU A 215 14.23 -14.66 15.73
CA GLU A 215 14.90 -15.13 14.51
C GLU A 215 13.91 -15.49 13.41
N THR A 216 12.81 -16.18 13.75
CA THR A 216 11.75 -16.52 12.79
C THR A 216 11.03 -15.28 12.28
N TYR A 217 10.73 -14.33 13.17
CA TYR A 217 10.13 -13.04 12.79
C TYR A 217 11.05 -12.27 11.86
N CYS A 218 12.33 -12.12 12.21
CA CYS A 218 13.34 -11.45 11.39
C CYS A 218 13.45 -12.09 9.99
N GLU A 219 13.47 -13.43 9.90
CA GLU A 219 13.52 -14.14 8.62
C GLU A 219 12.31 -13.82 7.73
N LYS A 220 11.09 -13.87 8.29
CA LYS A 220 9.86 -13.59 7.55
C LYS A 220 9.76 -12.12 7.13
N THR A 221 10.16 -11.19 7.99
CA THR A 221 10.14 -9.75 7.66
C THR A 221 11.19 -9.38 6.62
N CYS A 222 12.40 -9.98 6.66
CA CYS A 222 13.39 -9.80 5.59
C CYS A 222 12.87 -10.33 4.25
N ARG A 223 12.15 -11.46 4.20
CA ARG A 223 11.54 -11.98 2.97
C ARG A 223 10.49 -11.01 2.41
N THR A 224 9.59 -10.49 3.27
CA THR A 224 8.64 -9.45 2.87
C THR A 224 9.39 -8.20 2.39
N GLY A 225 10.43 -7.77 3.09
CA GLY A 225 11.30 -6.67 2.69
C GLY A 225 11.92 -6.87 1.30
N HIS A 226 12.38 -8.07 0.97
CA HIS A 226 12.89 -8.40 -0.37
C HIS A 226 11.85 -8.18 -1.46
N ILE A 227 10.59 -8.61 -1.24
CA ILE A 227 9.50 -8.37 -2.21
C ILE A 227 9.31 -6.87 -2.45
N LEU A 228 9.40 -6.06 -1.39
CA LEU A 228 9.28 -4.60 -1.51
C LEU A 228 10.49 -3.94 -2.21
N GLN A 229 11.64 -4.62 -2.29
CA GLN A 229 12.82 -4.15 -3.01
C GLN A 229 12.88 -4.62 -4.48
N LEU A 230 12.02 -5.54 -4.90
CA LEU A 230 11.96 -5.99 -6.29
C LEU A 230 11.60 -4.85 -7.25
N ASN A 231 12.11 -4.95 -8.46
CA ASN A 231 11.78 -4.02 -9.55
C ASN A 231 10.28 -4.03 -9.88
N GLU A 232 9.56 -5.13 -9.64
CA GLU A 232 8.10 -5.22 -9.72
C GLU A 232 7.43 -4.18 -8.83
N ASN A 233 7.84 -4.08 -7.55
CA ASN A 233 7.29 -3.11 -6.62
C ASN A 233 7.62 -1.67 -7.04
N LYS A 234 8.90 -1.41 -7.29
CA LYS A 234 9.41 -0.09 -7.72
C LYS A 234 8.68 0.41 -8.96
N LEU A 235 8.50 -0.48 -9.96
CA LEU A 235 7.82 -0.17 -11.21
C LEU A 235 6.33 0.05 -11.00
N ALA A 236 5.66 -0.81 -10.22
CA ALA A 236 4.23 -0.68 -9.97
C ALA A 236 3.90 0.67 -9.29
N LEU A 237 4.63 1.03 -8.23
CA LEU A 237 4.42 2.29 -7.51
C LEU A 237 4.75 3.50 -8.39
N LYS A 238 5.88 3.47 -9.12
CA LYS A 238 6.29 4.59 -9.99
C LYS A 238 5.37 4.76 -11.19
N LEU A 239 4.90 3.67 -11.79
CA LEU A 239 3.94 3.74 -12.89
C LEU A 239 2.59 4.28 -12.41
N LEU A 240 2.11 3.84 -11.24
CA LEU A 240 0.87 4.34 -10.66
C LEU A 240 0.99 5.82 -10.26
N SER A 241 2.14 6.23 -9.73
CA SER A 241 2.48 7.64 -9.46
C SER A 241 2.37 8.51 -10.73
N ASP A 242 2.98 8.09 -11.85
CA ASP A 242 2.89 8.79 -13.13
C ASP A 242 1.46 8.81 -13.69
N ILE A 243 0.67 7.77 -13.46
CA ILE A 243 -0.74 7.70 -13.85
C ILE A 243 -1.57 8.72 -13.07
N VAL A 244 -1.40 8.81 -11.75
CA VAL A 244 -2.12 9.78 -10.91
C VAL A 244 -1.79 11.22 -11.32
N ASP A 245 -0.50 11.54 -11.53
CA ASP A 245 -0.09 12.87 -12.01
C ASP A 245 -0.73 13.22 -13.35
N ARG A 246 -0.78 12.27 -14.28
CA ARG A 246 -1.43 12.48 -15.58
C ARG A 246 -2.93 12.64 -15.46
N ALA A 247 -3.58 11.88 -14.57
CA ALA A 247 -5.02 12.01 -14.32
C ALA A 247 -5.38 13.41 -13.81
N ILE A 248 -4.55 13.97 -12.91
CA ILE A 248 -4.69 15.34 -12.42
C ILE A 248 -4.44 16.34 -13.56
N ALA A 249 -3.35 16.17 -14.32
CA ALA A 249 -2.98 17.08 -15.41
C ALA A 249 -4.04 17.17 -16.52
N ILE A 250 -4.80 16.10 -16.79
CA ILE A 250 -5.90 16.11 -17.76
C ILE A 250 -7.25 16.46 -17.13
N GLY A 251 -7.30 16.80 -15.84
CA GLY A 251 -8.52 17.15 -15.10
C GLY A 251 -9.48 15.97 -14.86
N LEU A 252 -8.99 14.73 -14.95
CA LEU A 252 -9.80 13.53 -14.68
C LEU A 252 -10.11 13.39 -13.19
N ILE A 253 -9.15 13.74 -12.33
CA ILE A 253 -9.31 13.89 -10.88
C ILE A 253 -8.66 15.20 -10.43
N ALA A 254 -9.02 15.69 -9.26
CA ALA A 254 -8.35 16.79 -8.59
C ALA A 254 -7.39 16.25 -7.51
N GLU A 255 -6.39 17.03 -7.09
CA GLU A 255 -5.45 16.65 -6.02
C GLU A 255 -6.20 16.25 -4.73
N LYS A 256 -7.22 17.00 -4.35
CA LYS A 256 -8.04 16.72 -3.17
C LYS A 256 -8.76 15.35 -3.23
N ASP A 257 -9.09 14.86 -4.45
CA ASP A 257 -9.73 13.55 -4.61
C ASP A 257 -8.82 12.43 -4.06
N CYS A 258 -7.49 12.62 -4.06
CA CYS A 258 -6.55 11.66 -3.47
C CYS A 258 -6.73 11.50 -1.96
N TYR A 259 -7.25 12.50 -1.27
CA TYR A 259 -7.46 12.52 0.19
C TYR A 259 -8.93 12.37 0.62
N GLU A 260 -9.87 12.54 -0.32
CA GLU A 260 -11.32 12.48 -0.05
C GLU A 260 -11.98 11.20 -0.55
N LYS A 261 -11.37 10.51 -1.54
CA LYS A 261 -11.94 9.33 -2.22
C LYS A 261 -11.30 8.03 -1.74
N THR A 262 -11.96 6.92 -2.08
CA THR A 262 -11.42 5.57 -1.96
C THR A 262 -10.67 5.16 -3.23
N GLU A 263 -9.84 4.11 -3.13
CA GLU A 263 -9.14 3.55 -4.30
C GLU A 263 -10.12 3.07 -5.37
N LEU A 264 -11.21 2.41 -4.97
CA LEU A 264 -12.24 1.92 -5.90
C LEU A 264 -12.88 3.06 -6.69
N GLU A 265 -13.23 4.18 -6.05
CA GLU A 265 -13.82 5.34 -6.75
C GLU A 265 -12.87 5.92 -7.81
N ILE A 266 -11.57 5.96 -7.51
CA ILE A 266 -10.53 6.44 -8.44
C ILE A 266 -10.33 5.45 -9.58
N VAL A 267 -10.20 4.17 -9.27
CA VAL A 267 -10.04 3.08 -10.26
C VAL A 267 -11.21 3.02 -11.22
N ASP A 268 -12.45 3.07 -10.73
CA ASP A 268 -13.66 3.07 -11.56
C ASP A 268 -13.69 4.29 -12.49
N ARG A 269 -13.25 5.45 -12.01
CA ARG A 269 -13.13 6.67 -12.84
C ARG A 269 -12.08 6.50 -13.94
N PHE A 270 -10.92 5.90 -13.62
CA PHE A 270 -9.85 5.62 -14.58
C PHE A 270 -10.26 4.57 -15.62
N ASP A 271 -10.90 3.49 -15.19
CA ASP A 271 -11.40 2.43 -16.07
C ASP A 271 -12.46 2.99 -17.04
N SER A 272 -13.48 3.71 -16.53
CA SER A 272 -14.55 4.31 -17.33
C SER A 272 -13.99 5.30 -18.36
N PHE A 273 -13.04 6.15 -17.97
CA PHE A 273 -12.39 7.09 -18.90
C PHE A 273 -11.57 6.35 -19.97
N SER A 274 -10.83 5.32 -19.58
CA SER A 274 -10.04 4.50 -20.52
C SER A 274 -10.93 3.81 -21.56
N GLU A 275 -12.10 3.32 -21.18
CA GLU A 275 -13.07 2.69 -22.07
C GLU A 275 -13.70 3.71 -23.04
N SER A 276 -14.05 4.91 -22.57
CA SER A 276 -14.61 5.96 -23.41
C SER A 276 -13.65 6.37 -24.52
N VAL A 277 -12.39 6.63 -24.20
CA VAL A 277 -11.34 6.98 -25.15
C VAL A 277 -11.11 5.89 -26.19
N GLN A 278 -11.23 4.62 -25.81
CA GLN A 278 -11.06 3.49 -26.73
C GLN A 278 -12.24 3.34 -27.69
N SER A 279 -13.47 3.52 -27.21
CA SER A 279 -14.69 3.41 -28.02
C SER A 279 -14.73 4.51 -29.09
N GLU A 280 -14.32 5.75 -28.77
CA GLU A 280 -14.21 6.86 -29.69
C GLU A 280 -13.17 6.63 -30.79
N ASN A 281 -11.99 6.10 -30.43
CA ASN A 281 -10.95 5.75 -31.39
C ASN A 281 -11.39 4.61 -32.34
N ALA A 282 -12.18 3.66 -31.86
CA ALA A 282 -12.72 2.57 -32.68
C ALA A 282 -13.80 3.06 -33.65
N ALA A 283 -14.67 3.97 -33.22
CA ALA A 283 -15.69 4.58 -34.05
C ALA A 283 -15.10 5.47 -35.14
N SER A 284 -14.11 6.30 -34.81
CA SER A 284 -13.39 7.15 -35.77
C SER A 284 -12.71 6.34 -36.87
N LYS A 285 -12.08 5.21 -36.53
CA LYS A 285 -11.40 4.35 -37.50
C LYS A 285 -12.37 3.60 -38.45
N LYS A 286 -13.59 3.28 -38.00
CA LYS A 286 -14.64 2.71 -38.85
C LYS A 286 -15.15 3.72 -39.89
N LEU A 287 -15.16 5.01 -39.57
CA LEU A 287 -15.59 6.09 -40.44
C LEU A 287 -14.50 6.42 -41.51
N TYR A 288 -13.21 6.26 -41.21
CA TYR A 288 -12.11 6.68 -42.11
C TYR A 288 -11.36 5.50 -42.78
N GLY A 289 -11.69 4.23 -42.46
CA GLY A 289 -10.98 3.03 -42.94
C GLY A 289 -11.61 2.31 -44.12
N GLY A 290 -12.63 2.83 -44.77
CA GLY A 290 -13.22 2.26 -45.98
C GLY A 290 -12.60 2.93 -47.22
N GLU A 291 -11.96 2.14 -48.08
CA GLU A 291 -11.68 2.57 -49.46
C GLU A 291 -12.99 2.99 -50.14
N ALA A 292 -13.08 4.21 -50.58
CA ALA A 292 -14.25 4.74 -51.28
C ALA A 292 -14.32 4.13 -52.68
N PRO A 293 -15.40 3.38 -53.04
CA PRO A 293 -15.76 3.27 -54.46
C PRO A 293 -16.41 4.60 -54.88
N GLY A 294 -15.92 5.17 -55.98
CA GLY A 294 -16.28 6.49 -56.50
C GLY A 294 -17.77 6.77 -56.53
N GLY A 295 -18.13 7.97 -56.04
CA GLY A 295 -19.47 8.52 -56.20
C GLY A 295 -19.86 9.48 -55.09
N ASN A 296 -20.01 10.75 -55.45
CA ASN A 296 -20.72 11.86 -54.85
C ASN A 296 -20.36 12.32 -53.40
N ARG A 297 -19.77 13.51 -53.36
CA ARG A 297 -19.33 14.23 -52.14
C ARG A 297 -20.46 15.00 -51.47
N ASP A 298 -21.46 14.32 -50.93
CA ASP A 298 -22.42 14.92 -49.98
C ASP A 298 -22.74 13.92 -48.87
N VAL A 299 -21.68 13.35 -48.22
CA VAL A 299 -21.84 12.65 -46.98
C VAL A 299 -21.81 13.69 -45.85
N VAL A 300 -23.01 13.98 -45.32
CA VAL A 300 -23.23 14.77 -44.11
C VAL A 300 -22.34 14.20 -43.00
N TYR A 301 -21.33 14.98 -42.60
CA TYR A 301 -20.54 14.77 -41.42
C TYR A 301 -21.47 14.75 -40.19
N ALA A 302 -21.93 13.59 -39.78
CA ALA A 302 -22.34 13.41 -38.42
C ALA A 302 -21.08 13.49 -37.57
N ALA A 303 -20.73 14.73 -37.19
CA ALA A 303 -19.64 14.96 -36.23
C ALA A 303 -19.89 14.08 -35.01
N SER A 304 -18.96 13.20 -34.69
CA SER A 304 -18.97 12.55 -33.38
C SER A 304 -19.07 13.68 -32.35
N ARG A 305 -20.00 13.56 -31.39
CA ARG A 305 -20.28 14.64 -30.41
C ARG A 305 -19.07 14.99 -29.55
N ASN A 306 -18.00 14.20 -29.62
CA ASN A 306 -16.76 14.41 -28.87
C ASN A 306 -15.56 14.53 -29.80
N PRO A 307 -14.65 15.48 -29.55
CA PRO A 307 -13.38 15.58 -30.28
C PRO A 307 -12.52 14.33 -29.99
N PRO A 308 -11.64 13.90 -30.91
CA PRO A 308 -10.74 12.78 -30.68
C PRO A 308 -9.88 13.05 -29.45
N ALA A 309 -9.61 12.00 -28.66
CA ALA A 309 -8.81 12.11 -27.45
C ALA A 309 -7.47 12.82 -27.70
N SER A 310 -7.10 13.74 -26.83
CA SER A 310 -5.85 14.48 -26.89
C SER A 310 -4.62 13.54 -26.67
N ALA A 311 -3.42 14.01 -27.04
CA ALA A 311 -2.20 13.26 -26.79
C ALA A 311 -2.00 12.92 -25.30
N PRO A 312 -2.18 13.85 -24.33
CA PRO A 312 -2.12 13.54 -22.90
C PRO A 312 -3.13 12.47 -22.46
N GLN A 313 -4.36 12.51 -22.95
CA GLN A 313 -5.38 11.52 -22.64
C GLN A 313 -4.98 10.13 -23.16
N ARG A 314 -4.44 10.03 -24.38
CA ARG A 314 -3.94 8.75 -24.92
C ARG A 314 -2.76 8.20 -24.10
N GLU A 315 -1.84 9.07 -23.64
CA GLU A 315 -0.72 8.66 -22.80
C GLU A 315 -1.18 8.18 -21.41
N PHE A 316 -2.17 8.82 -20.81
CA PHE A 316 -2.81 8.31 -19.58
C PHE A 316 -3.39 6.91 -19.82
N VAL A 317 -4.24 6.73 -20.84
CA VAL A 317 -4.90 5.44 -21.14
C VAL A 317 -3.87 4.35 -21.42
N LYS A 318 -2.78 4.66 -22.14
CA LYS A 318 -1.70 3.72 -22.42
C LYS A 318 -1.07 3.19 -21.14
N ARG A 319 -0.73 4.09 -20.19
CA ARG A 319 -0.12 3.71 -18.90
C ARG A 319 -1.09 2.99 -17.98
N TRP A 320 -2.31 3.50 -17.86
CA TRP A 320 -3.33 2.86 -17.04
C TRP A 320 -3.61 1.42 -17.49
N ARG A 321 -3.75 1.20 -18.79
CA ARG A 321 -3.92 -0.15 -19.32
C ARG A 321 -2.70 -1.03 -19.07
N THR A 322 -1.49 -0.49 -19.22
CA THR A 322 -0.27 -1.24 -18.89
C THR A 322 -0.32 -1.70 -17.43
N PHE A 323 -0.61 -0.80 -16.50
CA PHE A 323 -0.74 -1.13 -15.09
C PHE A 323 -1.80 -2.21 -14.82
N ARG A 324 -2.98 -2.08 -15.48
CA ARG A 324 -4.12 -3.01 -15.30
C ARG A 324 -3.95 -4.36 -15.98
N THR A 325 -2.97 -4.53 -16.84
CA THR A 325 -2.82 -5.77 -17.64
C THR A 325 -1.44 -6.40 -17.56
N MET A 326 -0.44 -5.74 -17.00
CA MET A 326 0.89 -6.31 -16.84
C MET A 326 0.87 -7.48 -15.87
N THR A 327 1.40 -8.62 -16.29
CA THR A 327 1.51 -9.84 -15.48
C THR A 327 2.97 -10.21 -15.17
N ARG A 328 3.90 -9.50 -15.79
CA ARG A 328 5.35 -9.64 -15.63
C ARG A 328 6.04 -8.37 -16.10
N ILE A 329 7.27 -8.19 -15.68
CA ILE A 329 8.19 -7.18 -16.17
C ILE A 329 9.46 -7.84 -16.70
N GLU A 330 10.33 -7.06 -17.33
CA GLU A 330 11.67 -7.48 -17.73
C GLU A 330 12.70 -6.84 -16.82
N HIS A 331 13.70 -7.61 -16.41
CA HIS A 331 14.83 -7.22 -15.58
C HIS A 331 16.06 -7.02 -16.47
N THR A 332 16.57 -5.80 -16.56
CA THR A 332 17.61 -5.43 -17.54
C THR A 332 18.64 -4.47 -16.96
N GLU A 333 19.80 -4.40 -17.61
CA GLU A 333 20.84 -3.41 -17.27
C GLU A 333 20.67 -2.07 -17.99
N ASP A 334 19.88 -2.05 -19.07
CA ASP A 334 19.58 -0.86 -19.87
C ASP A 334 18.05 -0.68 -20.02
N ALA A 335 17.62 0.58 -20.13
CA ALA A 335 16.22 0.89 -20.39
C ALA A 335 15.79 0.39 -21.77
N LEU A 336 14.65 -0.30 -21.86
CA LEU A 336 14.12 -0.87 -23.10
C LEU A 336 13.26 0.18 -23.86
N PRO A 337 13.39 0.26 -25.21
CA PRO A 337 12.51 1.07 -26.02
C PRO A 337 11.06 0.56 -25.93
N ASP A 338 10.10 1.45 -26.08
CA ASP A 338 8.67 1.15 -26.01
C ASP A 338 8.19 0.47 -24.70
N HIS A 339 8.95 0.66 -23.60
CA HIS A 339 8.62 0.20 -22.27
C HIS A 339 8.52 1.37 -21.28
N PHE A 340 7.75 1.16 -20.21
CA PHE A 340 7.90 1.97 -19.01
C PHE A 340 8.99 1.35 -18.17
N CYS A 341 10.12 2.04 -18.03
CA CYS A 341 11.29 1.54 -17.33
C CYS A 341 11.54 2.36 -16.06
N VAL A 342 11.91 1.66 -15.00
CA VAL A 342 12.21 2.25 -13.68
C VAL A 342 13.58 1.78 -13.21
N SER A 343 14.39 2.75 -12.73
CA SER A 343 15.66 2.53 -12.05
C SER A 343 15.71 3.50 -10.88
N LEU A 344 15.40 3.03 -9.69
CA LEU A 344 15.39 3.84 -8.46
C LEU A 344 15.57 2.94 -7.23
N ASP A 345 16.01 3.55 -6.14
CA ASP A 345 16.03 2.94 -4.82
C ASP A 345 14.78 3.34 -4.02
N VAL A 346 14.37 2.46 -3.11
CA VAL A 346 13.24 2.66 -2.21
C VAL A 346 13.66 2.39 -0.77
N LYS A 347 12.87 2.89 0.19
CA LYS A 347 13.08 2.69 1.64
C LYS A 347 13.32 1.21 1.94
N MET A 348 14.46 0.92 2.60
CA MET A 348 14.77 -0.43 3.09
C MET A 348 13.99 -0.68 4.37
N ARG A 349 13.09 -1.68 4.35
CA ARG A 349 12.23 -2.01 5.49
C ARG A 349 12.72 -3.33 6.11
N TYR A 350 13.39 -3.25 7.25
CA TYR A 350 13.87 -4.40 8.03
C TYR A 350 13.76 -4.11 9.52
N ILE A 351 13.77 -5.15 10.33
CA ILE A 351 13.66 -5.06 11.78
C ILE A 351 14.83 -5.83 12.42
N ASP A 352 15.51 -5.17 13.35
CA ASP A 352 16.48 -5.79 14.27
C ASP A 352 15.91 -5.65 15.70
N PRO A 353 14.99 -6.53 16.12
CA PRO A 353 14.27 -6.37 17.36
C PRO A 353 15.14 -6.63 18.59
N LEU A 354 14.71 -6.14 19.74
CA LEU A 354 15.28 -6.51 21.01
C LEU A 354 14.87 -7.94 21.40
N VAL A 355 15.76 -8.63 22.10
CA VAL A 355 15.51 -9.98 22.69
C VAL A 355 15.96 -9.97 24.14
N ILE A 356 15.09 -10.39 25.05
CA ILE A 356 15.36 -10.45 26.48
C ILE A 356 16.36 -11.57 26.79
N GLY A 357 16.19 -12.74 26.17
CA GLY A 357 17.03 -13.91 26.46
C GLY A 357 16.70 -14.63 27.77
N ASP A 358 17.25 -15.84 27.93
CA ASP A 358 16.96 -16.69 29.07
C ASP A 358 17.52 -16.12 30.38
N GLY A 359 16.66 -15.87 31.34
CA GLY A 359 17.03 -15.40 32.67
C GLY A 359 17.40 -13.91 32.77
N GLU A 360 17.28 -13.16 31.69
CA GLU A 360 17.48 -11.70 31.66
C GLU A 360 16.18 -10.94 31.94
N SER A 361 16.30 -9.67 32.31
CA SER A 361 15.17 -8.76 32.47
C SER A 361 14.93 -7.94 31.18
N ALA A 362 13.79 -7.30 31.08
CA ALA A 362 13.48 -6.39 29.96
C ALA A 362 14.54 -5.27 29.78
N ALA A 363 15.20 -4.84 30.86
CA ALA A 363 16.29 -3.87 30.82
C ALA A 363 17.62 -4.44 30.31
N GLY A 364 17.77 -5.79 30.27
CA GLY A 364 18.93 -6.49 29.72
C GLY A 364 18.75 -6.95 28.29
N ALA A 365 17.66 -6.57 27.65
CA ALA A 365 17.38 -6.94 26.26
C ALA A 365 18.46 -6.42 25.29
N ARG A 366 18.78 -7.24 24.29
CA ARG A 366 19.83 -6.95 23.31
C ARG A 366 19.30 -7.08 21.89
N ARG A 367 19.89 -6.34 20.96
CA ARG A 367 19.55 -6.46 19.53
C ARG A 367 19.77 -7.90 19.05
N LEU A 368 18.84 -8.39 18.26
CA LEU A 368 18.88 -9.75 17.72
C LEU A 368 20.17 -10.02 16.95
N THR A 369 20.67 -9.05 16.19
CA THR A 369 21.93 -9.15 15.45
C THR A 369 23.13 -9.34 16.36
N SER A 370 23.09 -8.84 17.60
CA SER A 370 24.20 -9.00 18.57
C SER A 370 24.22 -10.40 19.22
N VAL A 371 23.10 -11.11 19.22
CA VAL A 371 22.95 -12.43 19.86
C VAL A 371 22.78 -13.57 18.86
N SER A 372 22.37 -13.28 17.61
CA SER A 372 22.16 -14.26 16.55
C SER A 372 23.00 -13.96 15.32
N LYS A 373 24.06 -14.73 15.10
CA LYS A 373 24.88 -14.66 13.89
C LYS A 373 24.06 -14.93 12.62
N LYS A 374 23.05 -15.81 12.71
CA LYS A 374 22.14 -16.12 11.60
C LYS A 374 21.37 -14.87 11.18
N SER A 375 20.76 -14.18 12.13
CA SER A 375 19.96 -12.98 11.85
C SER A 375 20.85 -11.81 11.41
N ALA A 376 22.05 -11.66 11.97
CA ALA A 376 23.01 -10.65 11.51
C ALA A 376 23.37 -10.85 10.03
N ALA A 377 23.74 -12.07 9.63
CA ALA A 377 24.03 -12.38 8.23
C ALA A 377 22.83 -12.16 7.31
N LEU A 378 21.63 -12.54 7.75
CA LEU A 378 20.39 -12.37 6.97
C LEU A 378 20.08 -10.89 6.71
N ILE A 379 20.21 -10.04 7.73
CA ILE A 379 20.01 -8.59 7.59
C ILE A 379 21.11 -7.97 6.70
N GLU A 380 22.36 -8.39 6.85
CA GLU A 380 23.46 -7.93 5.99
C GLU A 380 23.22 -8.30 4.53
N ASP A 381 22.82 -9.54 4.25
CA ASP A 381 22.44 -10.00 2.91
C ASP A 381 21.29 -9.15 2.34
N PHE A 382 20.25 -8.91 3.13
CA PHE A 382 19.12 -8.07 2.73
C PHE A 382 19.57 -6.64 2.41
N LEU A 383 20.37 -6.01 3.27
CA LEU A 383 20.84 -4.63 3.09
C LEU A 383 21.78 -4.47 1.90
N SER A 384 22.54 -5.50 1.55
CA SER A 384 23.45 -5.50 0.41
C SER A 384 22.78 -5.89 -0.90
N TRP A 385 21.64 -6.58 -0.85
CA TRP A 385 20.95 -7.08 -2.04
C TRP A 385 20.44 -5.95 -2.94
N ARG A 386 20.58 -6.13 -4.24
CA ARG A 386 20.04 -5.23 -5.26
C ARG A 386 19.45 -6.06 -6.40
N ASP A 387 18.34 -5.59 -6.94
CA ASP A 387 17.79 -6.10 -8.19
C ASP A 387 18.58 -5.58 -9.40
N THR A 388 18.27 -6.03 -10.62
CA THR A 388 18.83 -5.48 -11.84
C THR A 388 18.59 -3.97 -11.92
N LYS A 389 19.42 -3.27 -12.70
CA LYS A 389 19.39 -1.81 -12.77
C LYS A 389 18.03 -1.26 -13.19
N TYR A 390 17.33 -1.95 -14.12
CA TYR A 390 16.01 -1.54 -14.59
C TYR A 390 14.99 -2.65 -14.45
N GLY A 391 13.78 -2.27 -14.00
CA GLY A 391 12.54 -3.00 -14.24
C GLY A 391 11.78 -2.35 -15.38
N CYS A 392 11.38 -3.11 -16.40
CA CYS A 392 10.77 -2.58 -17.60
C CYS A 392 9.44 -3.30 -17.89
N ALA A 393 8.33 -2.55 -18.01
CA ALA A 393 7.03 -3.05 -18.43
C ALA A 393 6.72 -2.66 -19.87
N ALA A 394 6.48 -3.64 -20.72
CA ALA A 394 6.02 -3.38 -22.09
C ALA A 394 4.67 -2.65 -22.05
N TYR A 395 4.53 -1.60 -22.84
CA TYR A 395 3.25 -0.91 -22.92
C TYR A 395 2.16 -1.80 -23.52
N ALA A 396 0.97 -1.76 -22.91
CA ALA A 396 -0.18 -2.49 -23.42
C ALA A 396 -0.52 -2.06 -24.86
N LEU A 397 -0.62 -3.05 -25.75
CA LEU A 397 -0.99 -2.82 -27.15
C LEU A 397 -2.41 -2.25 -27.25
N PRO A 398 -2.69 -1.36 -28.23
CA PRO A 398 -4.06 -0.96 -28.54
C PRO A 398 -4.94 -2.16 -28.87
N LEU A 399 -6.17 -2.21 -28.34
CA LEU A 399 -7.10 -3.36 -28.47
C LEU A 399 -7.37 -3.82 -29.91
N TYR A 400 -7.10 -3.01 -30.94
CA TYR A 400 -7.34 -3.40 -32.34
C TYR A 400 -6.37 -4.47 -32.85
N PHE A 401 -5.23 -4.69 -32.21
CA PHE A 401 -4.28 -5.75 -32.60
C PHE A 401 -4.64 -7.11 -32.01
N ALA A 402 -5.44 -7.17 -30.94
CA ALA A 402 -5.79 -8.43 -30.28
C ALA A 402 -6.77 -9.32 -31.08
N LYS A 403 -7.46 -8.78 -32.10
CA LYS A 403 -8.48 -9.55 -32.89
C LYS A 403 -7.93 -10.28 -34.12
N LYS A 404 -6.65 -10.17 -34.46
CA LYS A 404 -6.10 -10.79 -35.69
C LYS A 404 -5.22 -12.03 -35.50
N THR A 405 -4.97 -12.47 -34.28
CA THR A 405 -4.13 -13.66 -34.02
C THR A 405 -4.91 -14.96 -33.81
N GLY A 406 -6.21 -14.96 -33.98
CA GLY A 406 -7.04 -16.19 -33.96
C GLY A 406 -7.00 -16.92 -35.28
N LYS A 407 -5.86 -17.50 -35.72
CA LYS A 407 -5.87 -18.61 -36.64
C LYS A 407 -6.13 -19.87 -35.84
N ARG A 408 -7.32 -20.44 -36.07
CA ARG A 408 -7.61 -21.84 -35.73
C ARG A 408 -6.57 -22.74 -36.42
N ALA A 409 -5.96 -23.60 -35.63
CA ALA A 409 -5.46 -24.87 -36.07
C ALA A 409 -6.32 -25.96 -35.46
#